data_b7631b7a8fbe177b42d55daa5b36b861
#
_entry.id   b7631b7a8fbe177b42d55daa5b36b861
#
_cell.length_a   1.000
_cell.length_b   1.000
_cell.length_c   1.000
_cell.angle_alpha   90.00
_cell.angle_beta   90.00
_cell.angle_gamma   90.00
#
_symmetry.space_group_name_H-M   'P 1'
#
loop_
_entity.id
_entity.type
_entity.pdbx_description
1 polymer ?
#
loop_
_entity_poly.entity_id
_entity_poly.type
_entity_poly.pdbx_seq_one_letter_code
_entity_poly.pdbx_strand_id
1 'polypeptide(L)'
;MRPSLDIEWVAADACEVSSLDAAGMADVDVVVAATGDDEDNLVISLLAKQEFAVPRVVARVNHPKNQWLFNESWGVDVSVSTPQLLTALVEEAVSVGSLVRLLRFEGGNAHLVEVTLADDSPAAGSSIADLGVPREATVVAVVRDDRLIVPRGDTRLAAGDEVLVLVTAEAEDRVQQLLVGH
;
A
#
# COMPACT_ATOMS: atom_id res chain seq x y z
N MET A 1 21.04 -18.20 5.33
CA MET A 1 21.80 -17.24 6.14
C MET A 1 21.41 -15.85 5.65
N ARG A 2 20.68 -15.04 6.45
CA ARG A 2 20.45 -13.62 6.10
C ARG A 2 21.77 -12.90 6.28
N PRO A 3 22.22 -12.04 5.34
CA PRO A 3 23.38 -11.21 5.57
C PRO A 3 23.11 -10.36 6.81
N SER A 4 24.04 -10.30 7.75
CA SER A 4 23.98 -9.35 8.85
C SER A 4 24.10 -7.96 8.23
N LEU A 5 23.03 -7.16 8.33
CA LEU A 5 23.10 -5.75 7.97
C LEU A 5 24.12 -5.09 8.91
N ASP A 6 25.14 -4.46 8.34
CA ASP A 6 26.07 -3.61 9.07
C ASP A 6 25.36 -2.27 9.33
N ILE A 7 24.68 -2.18 10.49
CA ILE A 7 23.91 -1.01 10.90
C ILE A 7 24.40 -0.54 12.26
N GLU A 8 24.44 0.76 12.43
CA GLU A 8 24.71 1.39 13.71
C GLU A 8 23.45 1.38 14.58
N TRP A 9 23.60 1.01 15.86
CA TRP A 9 22.54 1.01 16.85
C TRP A 9 22.80 2.07 17.89
N VAL A 10 21.89 3.04 18.00
CA VAL A 10 21.92 4.10 19.01
C VAL A 10 20.76 3.91 19.97
N ALA A 11 21.08 3.74 21.27
CA ALA A 11 20.05 3.65 22.31
C ALA A 11 19.83 5.06 22.90
N ALA A 12 18.73 5.72 22.49
CA ALA A 12 18.42 7.09 22.89
C ALA A 12 16.90 7.32 22.83
N ASP A 13 16.44 8.39 23.46
CA ASP A 13 15.06 8.85 23.33
C ASP A 13 14.90 9.62 22.01
N ALA A 14 14.14 9.05 21.09
CA ALA A 14 13.92 9.66 19.78
C ALA A 14 12.88 10.82 19.79
N CYS A 15 12.28 11.12 20.92
CA CYS A 15 11.42 12.29 21.12
C CYS A 15 12.19 13.50 21.67
N GLU A 16 13.53 13.39 21.82
CA GLU A 16 14.38 14.48 22.27
C GLU A 16 15.31 14.99 21.18
N VAL A 17 15.32 16.30 20.93
CA VAL A 17 16.15 16.96 19.92
C VAL A 17 17.63 16.64 20.11
N SER A 18 18.12 16.70 21.36
CA SER A 18 19.54 16.42 21.68
C SER A 18 19.96 14.99 21.33
N SER A 19 19.07 14.05 21.50
CA SER A 19 19.31 12.63 21.16
C SER A 19 19.35 12.43 19.65
N LEU A 20 18.44 13.08 18.93
CA LEU A 20 18.38 13.02 17.47
C LEU A 20 19.59 13.71 16.82
N ASP A 21 20.03 14.86 17.37
CA ASP A 21 21.24 15.56 16.92
C ASP A 21 22.49 14.69 17.12
N ALA A 22 22.64 14.07 18.31
CA ALA A 22 23.75 13.16 18.60
C ALA A 22 23.74 11.91 17.71
N ALA A 23 22.58 11.48 17.22
CA ALA A 23 22.42 10.38 16.28
C ALA A 23 22.67 10.76 14.80
N GLY A 24 22.97 12.04 14.51
CA GLY A 24 23.24 12.52 13.16
C GLY A 24 22.01 12.75 12.30
N MET A 25 20.87 13.08 12.91
CA MET A 25 19.59 13.31 12.21
C MET A 25 19.67 14.38 11.11
N ALA A 26 20.55 15.36 11.24
CA ALA A 26 20.72 16.45 10.27
C ALA A 26 21.28 15.99 8.92
N ASP A 27 21.95 14.84 8.86
CA ASP A 27 22.67 14.36 7.69
C ASP A 27 21.91 13.20 6.97
N VAL A 28 20.65 12.92 7.35
CA VAL A 28 19.90 11.83 6.76
C VAL A 28 18.90 12.31 5.69
N ASP A 29 18.72 11.52 4.65
CA ASP A 29 17.75 11.80 3.58
C ASP A 29 16.33 11.31 3.93
N VAL A 30 16.23 10.28 4.76
CA VAL A 30 14.95 9.64 5.11
C VAL A 30 14.93 9.27 6.58
N VAL A 31 13.83 9.59 7.25
CA VAL A 31 13.51 9.10 8.60
C VAL A 31 12.33 8.16 8.55
N VAL A 32 12.41 7.05 9.27
CA VAL A 32 11.30 6.12 9.46
C VAL A 32 10.95 6.05 10.95
N ALA A 33 9.88 6.74 11.35
CA ALA A 33 9.34 6.68 12.70
C ALA A 33 8.45 5.42 12.82
N ALA A 34 8.95 4.38 13.47
CA ALA A 34 8.31 3.07 13.51
C ALA A 34 8.28 2.44 14.90
N THR A 35 8.08 3.25 15.93
CA THR A 35 7.91 2.81 17.32
C THR A 35 6.57 2.07 17.52
N GLY A 36 6.34 1.55 18.71
CA GLY A 36 5.05 0.95 19.09
C GLY A 36 3.98 1.96 19.49
N ASP A 37 4.29 3.25 19.51
CA ASP A 37 3.43 4.33 19.98
C ASP A 37 3.20 5.38 18.89
N ASP A 38 1.95 5.77 18.67
CA ASP A 38 1.58 6.70 17.60
C ASP A 38 2.00 8.13 17.94
N GLU A 39 1.92 8.51 19.22
CA GLU A 39 2.32 9.83 19.71
C GLU A 39 3.82 10.04 19.52
N ASP A 40 4.64 9.04 19.86
CA ASP A 40 6.09 9.07 19.64
C ASP A 40 6.40 9.19 18.14
N ASN A 41 5.73 8.43 17.28
CA ASN A 41 5.94 8.49 15.84
C ASN A 41 5.62 9.87 15.27
N LEU A 42 4.59 10.55 15.79
CA LEU A 42 4.24 11.92 15.40
C LEU A 42 5.29 12.91 15.88
N VAL A 43 5.75 12.81 17.14
CA VAL A 43 6.80 13.69 17.68
C VAL A 43 8.10 13.53 16.91
N ILE A 44 8.55 12.33 16.66
CA ILE A 44 9.76 12.04 15.85
C ILE A 44 9.63 12.67 14.46
N SER A 45 8.48 12.49 13.80
CA SER A 45 8.22 13.03 12.47
C SER A 45 8.27 14.56 12.45
N LEU A 46 7.63 15.19 13.44
CA LEU A 46 7.61 16.65 13.58
C LEU A 46 9.00 17.21 13.81
N LEU A 47 9.78 16.62 14.73
CA LEU A 47 11.15 17.02 15.01
C LEU A 47 12.05 16.85 13.78
N ALA A 48 11.95 15.71 13.08
CA ALA A 48 12.71 15.46 11.86
C ALA A 48 12.46 16.53 10.80
N LYS A 49 11.22 17.01 10.64
CA LYS A 49 10.87 18.04 9.67
C LYS A 49 11.25 19.45 10.13
N GLN A 50 10.90 19.83 11.36
CA GLN A 50 10.99 21.21 11.81
C GLN A 50 12.38 21.59 12.32
N GLU A 51 13.04 20.69 13.04
CA GLU A 51 14.35 20.97 13.63
C GLU A 51 15.51 20.56 12.70
N PHE A 52 15.34 19.45 11.95
CA PHE A 52 16.43 18.91 11.15
C PHE A 52 16.20 19.03 9.63
N ALA A 53 15.04 19.54 9.19
CA ALA A 53 14.68 19.71 7.78
C ALA A 53 14.86 18.45 6.93
N VAL A 54 14.61 17.26 7.51
CA VAL A 54 14.76 15.98 6.82
C VAL A 54 13.86 15.94 5.58
N PRO A 55 14.41 15.62 4.39
CA PRO A 55 13.67 15.66 3.13
C PRO A 55 12.45 14.76 3.11
N ARG A 56 12.54 13.55 3.70
CA ARG A 56 11.46 12.56 3.67
C ARG A 56 11.27 11.87 5.01
N VAL A 57 10.02 11.87 5.48
CA VAL A 57 9.62 11.21 6.73
C VAL A 57 8.51 10.21 6.46
N VAL A 58 8.77 8.96 6.83
CA VAL A 58 7.80 7.87 6.80
C VAL A 58 7.41 7.52 8.23
N ALA A 59 6.12 7.44 8.53
CA ALA A 59 5.66 7.12 9.87
C ALA A 59 4.72 5.92 9.89
N ARG A 60 4.93 5.04 10.87
CA ARG A 60 4.05 3.92 11.15
C ARG A 60 2.84 4.38 11.95
N VAL A 61 1.67 3.93 11.52
CA VAL A 61 0.41 4.08 12.26
C VAL A 61 0.07 2.75 12.92
N ASN A 62 0.03 2.75 14.24
CA ASN A 62 -0.31 1.57 15.05
C ASN A 62 -1.84 1.43 15.21
N HIS A 63 -2.53 2.56 15.38
CA HIS A 63 -3.99 2.59 15.57
C HIS A 63 -4.68 3.30 14.39
N PRO A 64 -5.53 2.59 13.60
CA PRO A 64 -6.21 3.19 12.43
C PRO A 64 -7.02 4.45 12.75
N LYS A 65 -7.50 4.59 13.99
CA LYS A 65 -8.22 5.81 14.44
C LYS A 65 -7.35 7.06 14.44
N ASN A 66 -6.04 6.92 14.53
CA ASN A 66 -5.08 8.02 14.54
C ASN A 66 -4.57 8.38 13.14
N GLN A 67 -4.93 7.62 12.10
CA GLN A 67 -4.48 7.81 10.71
C GLN A 67 -4.58 9.27 10.23
N TRP A 68 -5.63 9.97 10.61
CA TRP A 68 -5.89 11.36 10.21
C TRP A 68 -4.86 12.36 10.75
N LEU A 69 -4.11 12.02 11.81
CA LEU A 69 -3.03 12.86 12.37
C LEU A 69 -1.75 12.76 11.52
N PHE A 70 -1.53 11.63 10.84
CA PHE A 70 -0.30 11.35 10.09
C PHE A 70 -0.34 12.02 8.72
N ASN A 71 -0.08 13.32 8.70
CA ASN A 71 -0.13 14.19 7.52
C ASN A 71 1.03 15.22 7.55
N GLU A 72 1.12 16.05 6.52
CA GLU A 72 2.17 17.07 6.39
C GLU A 72 2.23 18.04 7.56
N SER A 73 1.12 18.37 8.23
CA SER A 73 1.10 19.25 9.41
C SER A 73 1.86 18.67 10.60
N TRP A 74 1.97 17.36 10.66
CA TRP A 74 2.74 16.61 11.64
C TRP A 74 4.10 16.13 11.10
N GLY A 75 4.52 16.66 9.94
CA GLY A 75 5.81 16.33 9.35
C GLY A 75 5.87 14.94 8.71
N VAL A 76 4.73 14.33 8.40
CA VAL A 76 4.67 12.99 7.79
C VAL A 76 4.44 13.11 6.30
N ASP A 77 5.39 12.63 5.49
CA ASP A 77 5.25 12.57 4.04
C ASP A 77 4.53 11.26 3.59
N VAL A 78 4.77 10.17 4.31
CA VAL A 78 4.14 8.86 4.03
C VAL A 78 3.73 8.20 5.32
N SER A 79 2.46 7.86 5.45
CA SER A 79 1.94 7.08 6.57
C SER A 79 1.74 5.61 6.19
N VAL A 80 2.16 4.69 7.06
CA VAL A 80 2.03 3.24 6.84
C VAL A 80 1.26 2.63 8.00
N SER A 81 0.03 2.19 7.74
CA SER A 81 -0.80 1.51 8.75
C SER A 81 -0.59 0.00 8.70
N THR A 82 0.17 -0.53 9.66
CA THR A 82 0.40 -1.98 9.79
C THR A 82 -0.91 -2.78 9.95
N PRO A 83 -1.89 -2.36 10.76
CA PRO A 83 -3.16 -3.07 10.86
C PRO A 83 -3.94 -3.12 9.56
N GLN A 84 -3.95 -2.02 8.78
CA GLN A 84 -4.65 -1.98 7.49
C GLN A 84 -3.98 -2.91 6.46
N LEU A 85 -2.64 -2.90 6.40
CA LEU A 85 -1.90 -3.81 5.54
C LEU A 85 -2.15 -5.28 5.90
N LEU A 86 -2.15 -5.61 7.20
CA LEU A 86 -2.42 -6.96 7.65
C LEU A 86 -3.87 -7.38 7.32
N THR A 87 -4.83 -6.48 7.53
CA THR A 87 -6.24 -6.75 7.17
C THR A 87 -6.38 -7.03 5.68
N ALA A 88 -5.78 -6.19 4.83
CA ALA A 88 -5.82 -6.39 3.39
C ALA A 88 -5.22 -7.74 2.97
N LEU A 89 -4.07 -8.13 3.55
CA LEU A 89 -3.44 -9.42 3.27
C LEU A 89 -4.29 -10.61 3.75
N VAL A 90 -5.01 -10.47 4.87
CA VAL A 90 -5.92 -11.52 5.36
C VAL A 90 -7.17 -11.59 4.49
N GLU A 91 -7.73 -10.44 4.11
CA GLU A 91 -8.87 -10.40 3.20
C GLU A 91 -8.51 -11.03 1.86
N GLU A 92 -7.37 -10.69 1.29
CA GLU A 92 -6.86 -11.32 0.06
C GLU A 92 -6.73 -12.84 0.22
N ALA A 93 -6.12 -13.32 1.30
CA ALA A 93 -5.89 -14.75 1.50
C ALA A 93 -7.17 -15.58 1.71
N VAL A 94 -8.29 -14.97 2.12
CA VAL A 94 -9.55 -15.69 2.42
C VAL A 94 -10.68 -15.40 1.43
N SER A 95 -10.49 -14.42 0.54
CA SER A 95 -11.56 -13.92 -0.34
C SER A 95 -11.34 -14.39 -1.78
N VAL A 96 -12.16 -15.33 -2.21
CA VAL A 96 -12.33 -15.66 -3.63
C VAL A 96 -13.59 -14.94 -4.12
N GLY A 97 -13.51 -14.25 -5.25
CA GLY A 97 -14.64 -13.51 -5.80
C GLY A 97 -14.95 -12.18 -5.09
N SER A 98 -13.97 -11.61 -4.43
CA SER A 98 -14.06 -10.27 -3.82
C SER A 98 -12.93 -9.38 -4.30
N LEU A 99 -13.17 -8.07 -4.39
CA LEU A 99 -12.15 -7.09 -4.73
C LEU A 99 -11.42 -6.65 -3.47
N VAL A 100 -10.11 -6.85 -3.44
CA VAL A 100 -9.23 -6.50 -2.31
C VAL A 100 -8.31 -5.34 -2.71
N ARG A 101 -8.24 -4.29 -1.89
CA ARG A 101 -7.34 -3.16 -2.11
C ARG A 101 -5.97 -3.47 -1.52
N LEU A 102 -4.95 -3.60 -2.38
CA LEU A 102 -3.58 -3.88 -1.97
C LEU A 102 -2.80 -2.61 -1.64
N LEU A 103 -2.96 -1.56 -2.45
CA LEU A 103 -2.16 -0.34 -2.32
C LEU A 103 -2.96 0.88 -2.76
N ARG A 104 -2.80 2.00 -2.02
CA ARG A 104 -3.31 3.32 -2.40
C ARG A 104 -2.16 4.21 -2.85
N PHE A 105 -2.33 4.90 -3.98
CA PHE A 105 -1.38 5.90 -4.47
C PHE A 105 -1.84 7.30 -4.05
N GLU A 106 -1.09 7.97 -3.17
CA GLU A 106 -1.48 9.26 -2.57
C GLU A 106 -1.55 10.41 -3.59
N GLY A 107 -0.81 10.32 -4.68
CA GLY A 107 -0.72 11.40 -5.68
C GLY A 107 -1.79 11.37 -6.78
N GLY A 108 -2.74 10.43 -6.81
CA GLY A 108 -3.58 10.25 -7.99
C GLY A 108 -4.97 9.66 -7.77
N ASN A 109 -5.47 9.57 -6.54
CA ASN A 109 -6.74 8.92 -6.25
C ASN A 109 -6.89 7.53 -6.89
N ALA A 110 -5.76 6.81 -7.03
CA ALA A 110 -5.68 5.50 -7.65
C ALA A 110 -5.37 4.42 -6.62
N HIS A 111 -5.95 3.25 -6.84
CA HIS A 111 -5.75 2.06 -6.04
C HIS A 111 -5.21 0.92 -6.91
N LEU A 112 -4.30 0.13 -6.37
CA LEU A 112 -4.03 -1.21 -6.87
C LEU A 112 -4.96 -2.16 -6.15
N VAL A 113 -5.79 -2.84 -6.90
CA VAL A 113 -6.72 -3.84 -6.38
C VAL A 113 -6.43 -5.21 -6.97
N GLU A 114 -6.82 -6.23 -6.28
CA GLU A 114 -6.70 -7.63 -6.70
C GLU A 114 -8.06 -8.31 -6.59
N VAL A 115 -8.34 -9.20 -7.53
CA VAL A 115 -9.53 -10.06 -7.51
C VAL A 115 -9.12 -11.46 -7.93
N THR A 116 -9.32 -12.45 -7.06
CA THR A 116 -9.30 -13.86 -7.45
C THR A 116 -10.65 -14.22 -8.07
N LEU A 117 -10.67 -14.55 -9.35
CA LEU A 117 -11.90 -14.83 -10.08
C LEU A 117 -12.57 -16.13 -9.59
N ALA A 118 -13.80 -16.04 -9.11
CA ALA A 118 -14.62 -17.18 -8.77
C ALA A 118 -15.08 -17.93 -10.03
N ASP A 119 -15.55 -19.16 -9.86
CA ASP A 119 -16.04 -19.99 -10.98
C ASP A 119 -17.23 -19.36 -11.72
N ASP A 120 -18.04 -18.58 -11.03
CA ASP A 120 -19.21 -17.85 -11.54
C ASP A 120 -18.92 -16.39 -11.92
N SER A 121 -17.66 -15.99 -11.91
CA SER A 121 -17.26 -14.63 -12.32
C SER A 121 -17.68 -14.34 -13.76
N PRO A 122 -18.33 -13.19 -14.03
CA PRO A 122 -18.69 -12.77 -15.39
C PRO A 122 -17.48 -12.54 -16.30
N ALA A 123 -16.30 -12.33 -15.72
CA ALA A 123 -15.05 -12.15 -16.44
C ALA A 123 -14.44 -13.49 -16.90
N ALA A 124 -14.78 -14.60 -16.28
CA ALA A 124 -14.22 -15.90 -16.63
C ALA A 124 -14.59 -16.30 -18.07
N GLY A 125 -13.58 -16.66 -18.87
CA GLY A 125 -13.74 -17.00 -20.30
C GLY A 125 -13.73 -15.81 -21.26
N SER A 126 -13.81 -14.57 -20.76
CA SER A 126 -13.77 -13.34 -21.57
C SER A 126 -12.34 -12.90 -21.85
N SER A 127 -12.10 -12.25 -22.99
CA SER A 127 -10.83 -11.56 -23.21
C SER A 127 -10.84 -10.19 -22.50
N ILE A 128 -9.66 -9.67 -22.14
CA ILE A 128 -9.55 -8.35 -21.51
C ILE A 128 -10.14 -7.26 -22.41
N ALA A 129 -9.98 -7.37 -23.72
CA ALA A 129 -10.58 -6.43 -24.68
C ALA A 129 -12.11 -6.45 -24.67
N ASP A 130 -12.71 -7.62 -24.46
CA ASP A 130 -14.16 -7.79 -24.47
C ASP A 130 -14.83 -7.41 -23.13
N LEU A 131 -14.05 -7.33 -22.04
CA LEU A 131 -14.57 -6.97 -20.71
C LEU A 131 -15.07 -5.54 -20.61
N GLY A 132 -14.63 -4.64 -21.49
CA GLY A 132 -15.04 -3.24 -21.42
C GLY A 132 -14.52 -2.51 -20.19
N VAL A 133 -13.29 -2.81 -19.77
CA VAL A 133 -12.62 -2.15 -18.63
C VAL A 133 -12.69 -0.62 -18.83
N PRO A 134 -13.12 0.16 -17.80
CA PRO A 134 -13.23 1.61 -17.91
C PRO A 134 -11.86 2.25 -18.21
N ARG A 135 -11.88 3.44 -18.80
CA ARG A 135 -10.65 4.18 -19.16
C ARG A 135 -9.80 4.56 -17.95
N GLU A 136 -10.44 4.67 -16.80
CA GLU A 136 -9.87 5.00 -15.49
C GLU A 136 -9.32 3.74 -14.76
N ALA A 137 -9.29 2.59 -15.46
CA ALA A 137 -8.75 1.34 -14.93
C ALA A 137 -7.92 0.60 -15.98
N THR A 138 -6.96 -0.19 -15.50
CA THR A 138 -6.17 -1.07 -16.37
C THR A 138 -5.79 -2.35 -15.63
N VAL A 139 -5.90 -3.48 -16.32
CA VAL A 139 -5.37 -4.76 -15.82
C VAL A 139 -3.85 -4.72 -15.98
N VAL A 140 -3.12 -4.81 -14.87
CA VAL A 140 -1.65 -4.71 -14.84
C VAL A 140 -0.97 -6.06 -14.86
N ALA A 141 -1.60 -7.08 -14.27
CA ALA A 141 -1.08 -8.43 -14.21
C ALA A 141 -2.21 -9.44 -14.02
N VAL A 142 -1.95 -10.68 -14.44
CA VAL A 142 -2.77 -11.86 -14.10
C VAL A 142 -1.81 -12.92 -13.57
N VAL A 143 -2.13 -13.52 -12.43
CA VAL A 143 -1.40 -14.68 -11.92
C VAL A 143 -2.30 -15.92 -12.09
N ARG A 144 -1.75 -16.96 -12.70
CA ARG A 144 -2.41 -18.24 -12.91
C ARG A 144 -1.43 -19.38 -12.64
N ASP A 145 -1.79 -20.30 -11.77
CA ASP A 145 -0.94 -21.45 -11.39
C ASP A 145 0.49 -20.99 -11.02
N ASP A 146 0.60 -20.00 -10.13
CA ASP A 146 1.85 -19.39 -9.68
C ASP A 146 2.70 -18.76 -10.82
N ARG A 147 2.11 -18.48 -11.97
CA ARG A 147 2.79 -17.85 -13.12
C ARG A 147 2.22 -16.48 -13.43
N LEU A 148 3.13 -15.51 -13.52
CA LEU A 148 2.77 -14.17 -13.95
C LEU A 148 2.51 -14.15 -15.47
N ILE A 149 1.34 -13.66 -15.84
CA ILE A 149 0.93 -13.36 -17.21
C ILE A 149 0.90 -11.85 -17.36
N VAL A 150 1.69 -11.32 -18.30
CA VAL A 150 1.57 -9.91 -18.70
C VAL A 150 0.37 -9.79 -19.62
N PRO A 151 -0.70 -9.10 -19.21
CA PRO A 151 -1.95 -9.11 -19.94
C PRO A 151 -1.88 -8.34 -21.25
N ARG A 152 -2.60 -8.83 -22.24
CA ARG A 152 -2.86 -8.16 -23.52
C ARG A 152 -4.36 -8.19 -23.78
N GLY A 153 -4.82 -7.42 -24.77
CA GLY A 153 -6.25 -7.37 -25.10
C GLY A 153 -6.87 -8.74 -25.41
N ASP A 154 -6.10 -9.65 -26.01
CA ASP A 154 -6.50 -11.02 -26.37
C ASP A 154 -6.31 -12.04 -25.22
N THR A 155 -5.73 -11.64 -24.09
CA THR A 155 -5.58 -12.49 -22.92
C THR A 155 -6.96 -12.86 -22.36
N ARG A 156 -7.27 -14.18 -22.32
CA ARG A 156 -8.51 -14.69 -21.74
C ARG A 156 -8.32 -14.97 -20.27
N LEU A 157 -9.24 -14.45 -19.47
CA LEU A 157 -9.32 -14.74 -18.04
C LEU A 157 -9.98 -16.08 -17.78
N ALA A 158 -9.59 -16.74 -16.72
CA ALA A 158 -10.14 -18.00 -16.27
C ALA A 158 -10.52 -17.92 -14.79
N ALA A 159 -11.42 -18.78 -14.35
CA ALA A 159 -11.68 -18.96 -12.92
C ALA A 159 -10.37 -19.36 -12.21
N GLY A 160 -10.17 -18.84 -11.01
CA GLY A 160 -8.94 -19.00 -10.23
C GLY A 160 -7.80 -18.07 -10.62
N ASP A 161 -7.96 -17.22 -11.66
CA ASP A 161 -6.97 -16.17 -11.93
C ASP A 161 -6.99 -15.11 -10.84
N GLU A 162 -5.80 -14.71 -10.37
CA GLU A 162 -5.62 -13.49 -9.57
C GLU A 162 -5.36 -12.32 -10.53
N VAL A 163 -6.31 -11.40 -10.59
CA VAL A 163 -6.28 -10.27 -11.53
C VAL A 163 -5.95 -8.99 -10.80
N LEU A 164 -4.78 -8.40 -11.09
CA LEU A 164 -4.36 -7.12 -10.53
C LEU A 164 -4.80 -5.99 -11.45
N VAL A 165 -5.49 -5.01 -10.87
CA VAL A 165 -6.02 -3.84 -11.58
C VAL A 165 -5.60 -2.56 -10.90
N LEU A 166 -5.06 -1.62 -11.68
CA LEU A 166 -4.89 -0.24 -11.26
C LEU A 166 -6.17 0.51 -11.63
N VAL A 167 -6.82 1.16 -10.66
CA VAL A 167 -8.13 1.79 -10.83
C VAL A 167 -8.25 3.07 -10.01
N THR A 168 -8.98 4.07 -10.52
CA THR A 168 -9.35 5.23 -9.70
C THR A 168 -10.51 4.89 -8.76
N ALA A 169 -10.64 5.65 -7.65
CA ALA A 169 -11.71 5.41 -6.67
C ALA A 169 -13.12 5.47 -7.31
N GLU A 170 -13.32 6.33 -8.32
CA GLU A 170 -14.62 6.49 -8.99
C GLU A 170 -14.97 5.31 -9.91
N ALA A 171 -13.98 4.58 -10.38
CA ALA A 171 -14.18 3.45 -11.30
C ALA A 171 -14.16 2.08 -10.61
N GLU A 172 -13.84 2.03 -9.31
CA GLU A 172 -13.66 0.79 -8.57
C GLU A 172 -14.93 -0.08 -8.56
N ASP A 173 -16.10 0.51 -8.28
CA ASP A 173 -17.38 -0.22 -8.28
C ASP A 173 -17.68 -0.87 -9.64
N ARG A 174 -17.32 -0.18 -10.75
CA ARG A 174 -17.49 -0.72 -12.10
C ARG A 174 -16.56 -1.88 -12.37
N VAL A 175 -15.30 -1.81 -11.90
CA VAL A 175 -14.34 -2.91 -12.00
C VAL A 175 -14.82 -4.09 -11.17
N GLN A 176 -15.34 -3.86 -9.96
CA GLN A 176 -15.92 -4.91 -9.13
C GLN A 176 -17.08 -5.61 -9.85
N GLN A 177 -18.01 -4.87 -10.42
CA GLN A 177 -19.13 -5.45 -11.18
C GLN A 177 -18.65 -6.29 -12.39
N LEU A 178 -17.59 -5.85 -13.08
CA LEU A 178 -17.04 -6.56 -14.23
C LEU A 178 -16.33 -7.86 -13.85
N LEU A 179 -15.61 -7.88 -12.74
CA LEU A 179 -14.78 -9.02 -12.33
C LEU A 179 -15.49 -9.94 -11.35
N VAL A 180 -16.38 -9.41 -10.50
CA VAL A 180 -17.06 -10.14 -9.42
C VAL A 180 -18.54 -10.38 -9.76
N GLY A 181 -19.25 -9.38 -10.32
CA GLY A 181 -20.63 -9.52 -10.78
C GLY A 181 -21.70 -9.06 -9.78
N HIS A 182 -21.31 -8.55 -8.58
CA HIS A 182 -22.26 -8.02 -7.57
C HIS A 182 -21.64 -6.92 -6.72
#